data_12fcf1d6afe7126de4a271656c5ec5b1
#
_entry.id   12fcf1d6afe7126de4a271656c5ec5b1
#
_cell.length_a   1.000
_cell.length_b   1.000
_cell.length_c   1.000
_cell.angle_alpha   90.00
_cell.angle_beta   90.00
_cell.angle_gamma   90.00
#
_symmetry.space_group_name_H-M   'P 1'
#
loop_
_entity.id
_entity.type
_entity.pdbx_description
1 polymer ?
#
loop_
_entity_poly.entity_id
_entity_poly.type
_entity_poly.pdbx_seq_one_letter_code
_entity_poly.pdbx_strand_id
1 'polypeptide(L)'
;MNKMLLSLSVATVLLAACSDDKTPEKQIEPATPMNLSTSIAPPVAKKESYELTAHGDTRVDDYYWMRDDSRTDAEVLSHLEKENSYADAVLAPLEKQTDSLYEEMIARIPKDDSSVPYKKNGYWYQTHYVGNGEYPIYVRKKQVDGEETILLNGNKMAEGESYFSIGSFAASPDNELLAYSVDTVSRRLYTVYVKNIATGELYADTLTDTTGQVYWANDNQTLYYIKRDKQTLLGSQVFRHTLGTDQADDELVYEETDTTFYTSLGKSKDGEVIFINHSNTDMSGVTLIDANNAEATPTPFYPIEQDHEYSIEKHGDDYYVLTNWQADNYRIMKVAADSTQDRSAWQEVVAHNPDIYISSLEVLQDYLVFKAKENGYLRLEAMSLKDGSLRTIPTEDPIYTAGFTGNTQSDTNTVRIYYASLTTPP
;
A
#
# COMPACT_ATOMS: atom_id res chain seq x y z
N MET A 1 -37.16 46.51 -61.13
CA MET A 1 -37.18 47.80 -60.42
C MET A 1 -38.06 47.62 -59.18
N ASN A 2 -37.68 48.21 -58.14
CA ASN A 2 -38.25 48.27 -56.77
C ASN A 2 -37.89 47.12 -55.82
N LYS A 3 -36.92 47.41 -54.98
CA LYS A 3 -36.54 46.72 -53.74
C LYS A 3 -37.59 47.08 -52.68
N MET A 4 -38.06 46.06 -51.98
CA MET A 4 -38.87 46.24 -50.78
C MET A 4 -38.11 45.61 -49.62
N LEU A 5 -37.62 46.46 -48.72
CA LEU A 5 -36.99 46.07 -47.47
C LEU A 5 -38.07 45.64 -46.47
N LEU A 6 -37.97 44.43 -45.96
CA LEU A 6 -38.74 43.96 -44.80
C LEU A 6 -37.83 44.04 -43.55
N SER A 7 -38.19 44.94 -42.65
CA SER A 7 -37.57 45.02 -41.30
C SER A 7 -38.18 43.99 -40.37
N LEU A 8 -37.33 43.08 -39.84
CA LEU A 8 -37.78 42.10 -38.85
C LEU A 8 -37.41 42.64 -37.44
N SER A 9 -38.43 43.02 -36.68
CA SER A 9 -38.31 43.43 -35.30
C SER A 9 -38.21 42.19 -34.42
N VAL A 10 -37.06 41.99 -33.77
CA VAL A 10 -36.86 40.94 -32.74
C VAL A 10 -37.31 41.54 -31.41
N ALA A 11 -38.37 41.00 -30.82
CA ALA A 11 -38.81 41.31 -29.47
C ALA A 11 -37.98 40.50 -28.48
N THR A 12 -37.15 41.18 -27.69
CA THR A 12 -36.42 40.60 -26.59
C THR A 12 -37.32 40.49 -25.38
N VAL A 13 -37.65 39.26 -24.96
CA VAL A 13 -38.36 39.00 -23.71
C VAL A 13 -37.31 38.88 -22.62
N LEU A 14 -37.23 39.84 -21.73
CA LEU A 14 -36.48 39.80 -20.49
C LEU A 14 -37.25 38.94 -19.49
N LEU A 15 -36.70 37.74 -19.22
CA LEU A 15 -37.06 36.97 -18.03
C LEU A 15 -36.15 37.43 -16.89
N ALA A 16 -36.69 38.21 -15.97
CA ALA A 16 -36.09 38.51 -14.69
C ALA A 16 -36.36 37.33 -13.76
N ALA A 17 -35.33 36.50 -13.51
CA ALA A 17 -35.32 35.59 -12.40
C ALA A 17 -34.52 36.24 -11.26
N CYS A 18 -35.21 36.67 -10.23
CA CYS A 18 -34.59 37.06 -8.97
C CYS A 18 -34.09 35.83 -8.25
N SER A 19 -32.78 35.75 -8.01
CA SER A 19 -32.25 35.09 -6.84
C SER A 19 -31.05 35.92 -6.38
N ASP A 20 -31.33 36.76 -5.38
CA ASP A 20 -30.29 37.40 -4.58
C ASP A 20 -29.67 36.33 -3.66
N ASP A 21 -28.51 35.84 -4.04
CA ASP A 21 -27.52 35.34 -3.12
C ASP A 21 -26.13 35.57 -3.75
N LYS A 22 -25.73 36.82 -3.75
CA LYS A 22 -24.35 37.20 -4.07
C LYS A 22 -23.53 37.09 -2.82
N THR A 23 -22.99 35.93 -2.56
CA THR A 23 -21.75 35.84 -1.80
C THR A 23 -20.72 36.72 -2.50
N PRO A 24 -20.08 37.68 -1.82
CA PRO A 24 -19.12 38.54 -2.50
C PRO A 24 -17.96 37.69 -2.99
N GLU A 25 -17.81 37.65 -4.30
CA GLU A 25 -16.63 37.09 -4.97
C GLU A 25 -15.41 37.85 -4.44
N LYS A 26 -14.65 37.20 -3.55
CA LYS A 26 -13.43 37.77 -2.99
C LYS A 26 -12.48 37.94 -4.17
N GLN A 27 -12.31 39.19 -4.64
CA GLN A 27 -11.30 39.49 -5.65
C GLN A 27 -9.96 39.01 -5.12
N ILE A 28 -9.41 37.98 -5.75
CA ILE A 28 -8.05 37.52 -5.51
C ILE A 28 -7.16 38.62 -6.09
N GLU A 29 -6.61 39.46 -5.23
CA GLU A 29 -5.54 40.38 -5.66
C GLU A 29 -4.40 39.52 -6.23
N PRO A 30 -3.82 39.93 -7.38
CA PRO A 30 -2.68 39.21 -7.92
C PRO A 30 -1.59 39.18 -6.88
N ALA A 31 -1.12 38.01 -6.49
CA ALA A 31 -0.07 37.84 -5.51
C ALA A 31 1.15 38.66 -5.94
N THR A 32 1.59 39.59 -5.10
CA THR A 32 2.83 40.33 -5.31
C THR A 32 3.95 39.31 -5.42
N PRO A 33 4.81 39.36 -6.43
CA PRO A 33 5.94 38.43 -6.55
C PRO A 33 6.77 38.49 -5.26
N MET A 34 6.81 37.37 -4.53
CA MET A 34 7.54 37.34 -3.28
C MET A 34 9.03 37.23 -3.58
N ASN A 35 9.80 38.19 -3.05
CA ASN A 35 11.25 38.16 -3.17
C ASN A 35 11.81 37.21 -2.11
N LEU A 36 12.09 35.97 -2.49
CA LEU A 36 12.69 34.92 -1.63
C LEU A 36 14.22 35.09 -1.51
N SER A 37 14.79 36.29 -1.81
CA SER A 37 16.20 36.51 -1.63
C SER A 37 16.55 36.63 -0.15
N THR A 38 17.59 35.95 0.26
CA THR A 38 18.19 36.06 1.58
C THR A 38 19.56 36.73 1.48
N SER A 39 20.03 37.37 2.58
CA SER A 39 21.40 37.85 2.68
C SER A 39 22.41 36.70 2.92
N ILE A 40 21.94 35.48 3.16
CA ILE A 40 22.78 34.31 3.36
C ILE A 40 23.11 33.71 2.00
N ALA A 41 24.39 33.49 1.73
CA ALA A 41 24.81 32.80 0.53
C ALA A 41 24.52 31.30 0.63
N PRO A 42 24.09 30.64 -0.47
CA PRO A 42 23.90 29.21 -0.48
C PRO A 42 25.23 28.50 -0.12
N PRO A 43 25.19 27.42 0.66
CA PRO A 43 26.35 26.59 0.92
C PRO A 43 26.97 26.07 -0.37
N VAL A 44 28.28 25.89 -0.35
CA VAL A 44 29.00 25.31 -1.48
C VAL A 44 29.63 23.99 -0.99
N ALA A 45 29.19 22.88 -1.55
CA ALA A 45 29.80 21.60 -1.27
C ALA A 45 31.24 21.56 -1.81
N LYS A 46 32.16 20.99 -1.03
CA LYS A 46 33.53 20.72 -1.52
C LYS A 46 33.47 19.73 -2.68
N LYS A 47 34.45 19.82 -3.55
CA LYS A 47 34.65 18.84 -4.61
C LYS A 47 35.83 17.94 -4.26
N GLU A 48 35.60 16.64 -4.27
CA GLU A 48 36.59 15.61 -4.01
C GLU A 48 36.35 14.44 -4.97
N SER A 49 37.22 14.37 -5.98
CA SER A 49 37.01 13.40 -7.06
C SER A 49 37.10 11.96 -6.58
N TYR A 50 36.05 11.19 -6.87
CA TYR A 50 35.96 9.77 -6.61
C TYR A 50 35.58 9.02 -7.89
N GLU A 51 36.35 7.99 -8.24
CA GLU A 51 36.10 7.19 -9.44
C GLU A 51 35.21 5.99 -9.14
N LEU A 52 34.13 5.86 -9.92
CA LEU A 52 33.20 4.75 -9.89
C LEU A 52 33.27 3.99 -11.21
N THR A 53 33.70 2.72 -11.18
CA THR A 53 33.76 1.88 -12.37
C THR A 53 32.71 0.79 -12.30
N ALA A 54 31.82 0.74 -13.31
CA ALA A 54 30.83 -0.32 -13.48
C ALA A 54 30.65 -0.61 -14.96
N HIS A 55 30.45 -1.87 -15.32
CA HIS A 55 30.20 -2.33 -16.71
C HIS A 55 31.24 -1.88 -17.74
N GLY A 56 32.48 -1.70 -17.31
CA GLY A 56 33.57 -1.22 -18.17
C GLY A 56 33.61 0.27 -18.43
N ASP A 57 32.71 1.04 -17.80
CA ASP A 57 32.71 2.50 -17.82
C ASP A 57 33.14 3.07 -16.48
N THR A 58 33.89 4.18 -16.51
CA THR A 58 34.37 4.89 -15.32
C THR A 58 33.83 6.31 -15.31
N ARG A 59 33.05 6.65 -14.29
CA ARG A 59 32.62 8.02 -14.04
C ARG A 59 33.32 8.61 -12.83
N VAL A 60 33.50 9.93 -12.83
CA VAL A 60 34.01 10.69 -11.69
C VAL A 60 32.83 11.35 -10.98
N ASP A 61 32.73 11.16 -9.67
CA ASP A 61 31.76 11.82 -8.82
C ASP A 61 32.49 12.70 -7.79
N ASP A 62 32.42 14.02 -7.98
CA ASP A 62 33.07 14.98 -7.10
C ASP A 62 32.38 15.11 -5.72
N TYR A 63 31.21 14.50 -5.54
CA TYR A 63 30.38 14.63 -4.35
C TYR A 63 30.13 13.28 -3.64
N TYR A 64 30.82 12.22 -4.03
CA TYR A 64 30.69 10.90 -3.43
C TYR A 64 30.99 10.88 -1.92
N TRP A 65 31.78 11.83 -1.43
CA TRP A 65 32.07 12.03 -0.01
C TRP A 65 30.82 12.29 0.84
N MET A 66 29.72 12.76 0.25
CA MET A 66 28.43 12.94 0.96
C MET A 66 27.73 11.62 1.28
N ARG A 67 28.19 10.51 0.72
CA ARG A 67 27.68 9.19 1.07
C ARG A 67 28.29 8.73 2.38
N ASP A 68 27.52 8.85 3.45
CA ASP A 68 27.86 8.34 4.78
C ASP A 68 26.80 7.33 5.21
N ASP A 69 27.08 6.04 5.03
CA ASP A 69 26.18 4.95 5.41
C ASP A 69 26.05 4.82 6.94
N SER A 70 27.04 5.34 7.70
CA SER A 70 27.02 5.36 9.17
C SER A 70 26.16 6.50 9.72
N ARG A 71 25.97 7.59 8.94
CA ARG A 71 25.27 8.82 9.33
C ARG A 71 25.89 9.53 10.54
N THR A 72 27.19 9.40 10.69
CA THR A 72 27.96 9.96 11.81
C THR A 72 29.12 10.84 11.38
N ASP A 73 29.39 10.96 10.07
CA ASP A 73 30.46 11.79 9.57
C ASP A 73 30.17 13.28 9.86
N ALA A 74 31.04 13.89 10.64
CA ALA A 74 30.86 15.27 11.11
C ALA A 74 30.89 16.31 9.97
N GLU A 75 31.63 16.03 8.89
CA GLU A 75 31.71 16.94 7.74
C GLU A 75 30.40 16.90 6.92
N VAL A 76 29.87 15.71 6.67
CA VAL A 76 28.57 15.51 6.02
C VAL A 76 27.46 16.18 6.82
N LEU A 77 27.40 15.89 8.14
CA LEU A 77 26.39 16.48 9.03
C LEU A 77 26.48 18.01 9.07
N SER A 78 27.70 18.56 9.17
CA SER A 78 27.90 20.02 9.16
C SER A 78 27.48 20.67 7.84
N HIS A 79 27.66 19.97 6.71
CA HIS A 79 27.19 20.49 5.41
C HIS A 79 25.65 20.49 5.37
N LEU A 80 24.99 19.42 5.79
CA LEU A 80 23.52 19.33 5.85
C LEU A 80 22.91 20.40 6.78
N GLU A 81 23.54 20.70 7.93
CA GLU A 81 23.11 21.78 8.83
C GLU A 81 23.17 23.14 8.17
N LYS A 82 24.21 23.42 7.34
CA LYS A 82 24.32 24.66 6.58
C LYS A 82 23.24 24.75 5.50
N GLU A 83 22.95 23.68 4.78
CA GLU A 83 21.89 23.62 3.79
C GLU A 83 20.52 23.89 4.43
N ASN A 84 20.23 23.25 5.57
CA ASN A 84 18.99 23.49 6.32
C ASN A 84 18.90 24.96 6.77
N SER A 85 19.97 25.52 7.35
CA SER A 85 19.99 26.91 7.79
C SER A 85 19.77 27.89 6.64
N TYR A 86 20.30 27.58 5.45
CA TYR A 86 20.06 28.37 4.25
C TYR A 86 18.58 28.26 3.80
N ALA A 87 18.04 27.07 3.75
CA ALA A 87 16.65 26.83 3.39
C ALA A 87 15.69 27.57 4.34
N ASP A 88 15.91 27.46 5.65
CA ASP A 88 15.14 28.16 6.67
C ASP A 88 15.16 29.69 6.46
N ALA A 89 16.33 30.23 6.20
CA ALA A 89 16.46 31.68 5.97
C ALA A 89 15.78 32.17 4.67
N VAL A 90 15.79 31.35 3.61
CA VAL A 90 15.08 31.64 2.36
C VAL A 90 13.56 31.52 2.55
N LEU A 91 13.10 30.58 3.33
CA LEU A 91 11.67 30.30 3.54
C LEU A 91 11.04 31.10 4.68
N ALA A 92 11.84 31.69 5.58
CA ALA A 92 11.35 32.49 6.72
C ALA A 92 10.30 33.57 6.34
N PRO A 93 10.39 34.29 5.19
CA PRO A 93 9.35 35.25 4.79
C PRO A 93 7.99 34.61 4.51
N LEU A 94 7.93 33.27 4.27
CA LEU A 94 6.73 32.51 3.97
C LEU A 94 6.08 31.91 5.22
N GLU A 95 6.76 31.88 6.37
CA GLU A 95 6.32 31.19 7.59
C GLU A 95 4.86 31.46 7.94
N LYS A 96 4.49 32.75 8.03
CA LYS A 96 3.11 33.14 8.33
C LYS A 96 2.08 32.65 7.31
N GLN A 97 2.45 32.60 6.03
CA GLN A 97 1.58 32.10 4.96
C GLN A 97 1.46 30.58 5.03
N THR A 98 2.56 29.90 5.30
CA THR A 98 2.62 28.44 5.49
C THR A 98 1.76 28.02 6.68
N ASP A 99 1.89 28.71 7.82
CA ASP A 99 1.07 28.47 9.01
C ASP A 99 -0.42 28.66 8.72
N SER A 100 -0.77 29.77 8.06
CA SER A 100 -2.17 30.04 7.69
C SER A 100 -2.75 28.98 6.75
N LEU A 101 -1.96 28.52 5.80
CA LEU A 101 -2.37 27.45 4.86
C LEU A 101 -2.50 26.11 5.60
N TYR A 102 -1.54 25.81 6.48
CA TYR A 102 -1.60 24.61 7.32
C TYR A 102 -2.86 24.58 8.18
N GLU A 103 -3.16 25.66 8.90
CA GLU A 103 -4.38 25.76 9.71
C GLU A 103 -5.66 25.63 8.87
N GLU A 104 -5.69 26.21 7.66
CA GLU A 104 -6.82 26.04 6.74
C GLU A 104 -6.97 24.59 6.29
N MET A 105 -5.89 23.90 6.01
CA MET A 105 -5.92 22.50 5.55
C MET A 105 -6.39 21.56 6.66
N ILE A 106 -5.80 21.66 7.86
CA ILE A 106 -6.18 20.79 8.99
C ILE A 106 -7.61 21.04 9.50
N ALA A 107 -8.11 22.28 9.37
CA ALA A 107 -9.49 22.60 9.74
C ALA A 107 -10.54 21.89 8.86
N ARG A 108 -10.14 21.37 7.70
CA ARG A 108 -11.02 20.60 6.80
C ARG A 108 -11.03 19.11 7.09
N ILE A 109 -10.07 18.63 7.89
CA ILE A 109 -9.94 17.21 8.23
C ILE A 109 -10.86 16.93 9.43
N PRO A 110 -11.76 15.93 9.35
CA PRO A 110 -12.54 15.50 10.50
C PRO A 110 -11.59 15.05 11.64
N LYS A 111 -11.84 15.54 12.85
CA LYS A 111 -11.02 15.18 14.02
C LYS A 111 -11.30 13.78 14.55
N ASP A 112 -12.54 13.35 14.39
CA ASP A 112 -12.98 12.01 14.71
C ASP A 112 -13.35 11.33 13.39
N ASP A 113 -12.58 10.32 12.99
CA ASP A 113 -12.77 9.59 11.75
C ASP A 113 -12.55 8.10 11.98
N SER A 114 -13.18 7.29 11.15
CA SER A 114 -13.05 5.84 11.25
C SER A 114 -13.11 5.17 9.89
N SER A 115 -12.31 4.13 9.73
CA SER A 115 -12.40 3.29 8.56
C SER A 115 -13.73 2.53 8.52
N VAL A 116 -14.16 2.14 7.33
CA VAL A 116 -15.21 1.13 7.18
C VAL A 116 -14.72 -0.19 7.78
N PRO A 117 -15.48 -0.85 8.71
CA PRO A 117 -15.03 -2.09 9.33
C PRO A 117 -14.95 -3.23 8.31
N TYR A 118 -13.93 -4.09 8.42
CA TYR A 118 -13.80 -5.32 7.64
C TYR A 118 -13.79 -6.55 8.54
N LYS A 119 -14.27 -7.68 8.02
CA LYS A 119 -14.37 -8.92 8.80
C LYS A 119 -13.23 -9.86 8.45
N LYS A 120 -12.51 -10.34 9.45
CA LYS A 120 -11.43 -11.34 9.30
C LYS A 120 -11.46 -12.29 10.49
N ASN A 121 -11.37 -13.59 10.22
CA ASN A 121 -11.30 -14.65 11.23
C ASN A 121 -12.34 -14.48 12.38
N GLY A 122 -13.58 -14.22 12.02
CA GLY A 122 -14.70 -14.10 12.96
C GLY A 122 -14.81 -12.78 13.73
N TYR A 123 -13.96 -11.80 13.47
CA TYR A 123 -13.98 -10.47 14.08
C TYR A 123 -14.09 -9.38 13.03
N TRP A 124 -14.72 -8.26 13.41
CA TRP A 124 -14.73 -7.02 12.66
C TRP A 124 -13.59 -6.13 13.14
N TYR A 125 -12.75 -5.69 12.23
CA TYR A 125 -11.61 -4.80 12.47
C TYR A 125 -11.94 -3.41 11.98
N GLN A 126 -11.53 -2.40 12.75
CA GLN A 126 -11.74 -1.00 12.41
C GLN A 126 -10.57 -0.16 12.91
N THR A 127 -10.33 0.96 12.24
CA THR A 127 -9.33 1.95 12.60
C THR A 127 -10.06 3.24 12.98
N HIS A 128 -9.65 3.88 14.08
CA HIS A 128 -10.18 5.16 14.54
C HIS A 128 -9.07 6.20 14.62
N TYR A 129 -9.42 7.43 14.26
CA TYR A 129 -8.68 8.63 14.63
C TYR A 129 -9.56 9.43 15.59
N VAL A 130 -9.03 9.92 16.71
CA VAL A 130 -9.81 10.56 17.77
C VAL A 130 -9.15 11.87 18.18
N GLY A 131 -9.92 12.95 18.11
CA GLY A 131 -9.52 14.27 18.56
C GLY A 131 -8.33 14.83 17.78
N ASN A 132 -7.26 15.17 18.51
CA ASN A 132 -6.01 15.66 17.91
C ASN A 132 -4.91 14.58 17.87
N GLY A 133 -5.27 13.29 18.01
CA GLY A 133 -4.31 12.19 17.93
C GLY A 133 -3.74 12.06 16.51
N GLU A 134 -2.42 11.97 16.41
CA GLU A 134 -1.72 11.83 15.13
C GLU A 134 -1.71 10.40 14.62
N TYR A 135 -1.89 9.43 15.52
CA TYR A 135 -1.78 8.01 15.22
C TYR A 135 -3.13 7.30 15.33
N PRO A 136 -3.34 6.25 14.54
CA PRO A 136 -4.56 5.45 14.58
C PRO A 136 -4.68 4.62 15.86
N ILE A 137 -5.93 4.32 16.21
CA ILE A 137 -6.30 3.31 17.19
C ILE A 137 -6.91 2.14 16.43
N TYR A 138 -6.31 0.97 16.53
CA TYR A 138 -6.80 -0.26 15.90
C TYR A 138 -7.64 -1.04 16.89
N VAL A 139 -8.87 -1.36 16.48
CA VAL A 139 -9.82 -2.10 17.30
C VAL A 139 -10.37 -3.32 16.58
N ARG A 140 -10.90 -4.27 17.33
CA ARG A 140 -11.73 -5.36 16.81
C ARG A 140 -12.98 -5.57 17.64
N LYS A 141 -14.02 -6.12 17.00
CA LYS A 141 -15.34 -6.41 17.59
C LYS A 141 -15.82 -7.79 17.18
N LYS A 142 -16.55 -8.49 18.06
CA LYS A 142 -17.14 -9.78 17.70
C LYS A 142 -18.36 -9.62 16.78
N GLN A 143 -19.08 -8.53 16.91
CA GLN A 143 -20.21 -8.11 16.08
C GLN A 143 -19.96 -6.68 15.61
N VAL A 144 -20.49 -6.29 14.46
CA VAL A 144 -20.24 -4.96 13.87
C VAL A 144 -20.60 -3.81 14.80
N ASP A 145 -21.67 -3.96 15.58
CA ASP A 145 -22.15 -2.99 16.59
C ASP A 145 -21.76 -3.41 18.03
N GLY A 146 -20.84 -4.35 18.17
CA GLY A 146 -20.43 -4.90 19.47
C GLY A 146 -19.40 -4.05 20.19
N GLU A 147 -19.05 -4.47 21.40
CA GLU A 147 -18.01 -3.85 22.23
C GLU A 147 -16.64 -3.96 21.56
N GLU A 148 -15.87 -2.89 21.62
CA GLU A 148 -14.54 -2.78 21.03
C GLU A 148 -13.46 -3.33 21.96
N THR A 149 -12.59 -4.14 21.39
CA THR A 149 -11.31 -4.49 21.99
C THR A 149 -10.22 -3.69 21.28
N ILE A 150 -9.50 -2.84 22.02
CA ILE A 150 -8.35 -2.10 21.48
C ILE A 150 -7.20 -3.09 21.26
N LEU A 151 -6.77 -3.22 20.00
CA LEU A 151 -5.60 -4.00 19.64
C LEU A 151 -4.32 -3.18 19.84
N LEU A 152 -4.26 -1.99 19.22
CA LEU A 152 -3.12 -1.08 19.32
C LEU A 152 -3.65 0.36 19.45
N ASN A 153 -3.04 1.14 20.34
CA ASN A 153 -3.29 2.57 20.43
C ASN A 153 -1.99 3.30 20.06
N GLY A 154 -1.89 3.73 18.81
CA GLY A 154 -0.70 4.37 18.28
C GLY A 154 -0.28 5.61 19.06
N ASN A 155 -1.25 6.41 19.52
CA ASN A 155 -0.95 7.63 20.28
C ASN A 155 -0.27 7.31 21.63
N LYS A 156 -0.75 6.28 22.35
CA LYS A 156 -0.11 5.85 23.61
C LYS A 156 1.25 5.20 23.38
N MET A 157 1.39 4.47 22.28
CA MET A 157 2.65 3.78 21.96
C MET A 157 3.74 4.76 21.51
N ALA A 158 3.36 5.89 20.93
CA ALA A 158 4.27 6.94 20.46
C ALA A 158 4.74 7.87 21.59
N GLU A 159 4.19 7.77 22.80
CA GLU A 159 4.56 8.66 23.91
C GLU A 159 6.07 8.54 24.26
N GLY A 160 6.79 9.65 24.14
CA GLY A 160 8.23 9.71 24.42
C GLY A 160 9.13 9.35 23.25
N GLU A 161 8.59 8.92 22.13
CA GLU A 161 9.35 8.62 20.93
C GLU A 161 9.52 9.87 20.05
N SER A 162 10.71 10.04 19.47
CA SER A 162 10.95 11.12 18.48
C SER A 162 10.40 10.81 17.10
N TYR A 163 10.18 9.54 16.82
CA TYR A 163 9.52 8.99 15.64
C TYR A 163 8.80 7.70 16.02
N PHE A 164 7.62 7.48 15.44
CA PHE A 164 6.87 6.26 15.68
C PHE A 164 6.08 5.87 14.43
N SER A 165 6.10 4.59 14.10
CA SER A 165 5.30 4.02 13.01
C SER A 165 4.93 2.57 13.32
N ILE A 166 3.65 2.21 13.16
CA ILE A 166 3.19 0.82 13.18
C ILE A 166 3.32 0.28 11.76
N GLY A 167 4.07 -0.82 11.57
CA GLY A 167 4.27 -1.45 10.27
C GLY A 167 3.08 -2.33 9.88
N SER A 168 2.87 -3.41 10.62
CA SER A 168 1.73 -4.30 10.42
C SER A 168 1.30 -4.96 11.74
N PHE A 169 0.16 -5.62 11.72
CA PHE A 169 -0.26 -6.50 12.81
C PHE A 169 -1.09 -7.67 12.29
N ALA A 170 -1.02 -8.79 13.00
CA ALA A 170 -1.75 -10.01 12.70
C ALA A 170 -2.20 -10.70 14.00
N ALA A 171 -3.50 -10.97 14.12
CA ALA A 171 -3.99 -11.85 15.17
C ALA A 171 -3.66 -13.30 14.81
N SER A 172 -3.36 -14.12 15.84
CA SER A 172 -3.18 -15.57 15.67
C SER A 172 -4.47 -16.23 15.18
N PRO A 173 -4.40 -17.41 14.55
CA PRO A 173 -5.60 -18.14 14.06
C PRO A 173 -6.67 -18.37 15.12
N ASP A 174 -6.30 -18.62 16.38
CA ASP A 174 -7.22 -18.75 17.53
C ASP A 174 -7.72 -17.41 18.07
N ASN A 175 -7.19 -16.27 17.58
CA ASN A 175 -7.51 -14.91 18.01
C ASN A 175 -7.07 -14.55 19.45
N GLU A 176 -6.15 -15.27 20.05
CA GLU A 176 -5.66 -15.00 21.42
C GLU A 176 -4.47 -14.05 21.43
N LEU A 177 -3.58 -14.16 20.44
CA LEU A 177 -2.34 -13.40 20.35
C LEU A 177 -2.40 -12.35 19.22
N LEU A 178 -1.60 -11.30 19.39
CA LEU A 178 -1.37 -10.26 18.38
C LEU A 178 0.13 -10.11 18.16
N ALA A 179 0.60 -10.47 16.96
CA ALA A 179 1.91 -10.04 16.50
C ALA A 179 1.77 -8.65 15.85
N TYR A 180 2.67 -7.72 16.15
CA TYR A 180 2.67 -6.38 15.57
C TYR A 180 4.10 -5.84 15.47
N SER A 181 4.31 -4.90 14.57
CA SER A 181 5.64 -4.34 14.33
C SER A 181 5.65 -2.82 14.46
N VAL A 182 6.76 -2.27 14.98
CA VAL A 182 6.97 -0.82 15.11
C VAL A 182 8.37 -0.41 14.65
N ASP A 183 8.47 0.80 14.09
CA ASP A 183 9.73 1.51 13.82
C ASP A 183 9.74 2.79 14.64
N THR A 184 10.75 2.97 15.50
CA THR A 184 10.94 4.16 16.34
C THR A 184 12.15 5.00 15.92
N VAL A 185 12.76 4.67 14.76
CA VAL A 185 14.00 5.30 14.26
C VAL A 185 13.84 5.99 12.91
N SER A 186 12.70 5.81 12.22
CA SER A 186 12.47 6.30 10.85
C SER A 186 13.38 5.66 9.79
N ARG A 187 13.76 4.39 9.99
CA ARG A 187 14.63 3.65 9.08
C ARG A 187 13.91 2.53 8.32
N ARG A 188 12.60 2.33 8.57
CA ARG A 188 11.87 1.15 8.08
C ARG A 188 12.50 -0.18 8.51
N LEU A 189 13.23 -0.13 9.63
CA LEU A 189 13.73 -1.30 10.37
C LEU A 189 12.78 -1.53 11.53
N TYR A 190 11.84 -2.43 11.31
CA TYR A 190 10.79 -2.70 12.28
C TYR A 190 11.23 -3.76 13.28
N THR A 191 10.74 -3.62 14.49
CA THR A 191 10.80 -4.66 15.52
C THR A 191 9.42 -5.26 15.69
N VAL A 192 9.32 -6.60 15.62
CA VAL A 192 8.07 -7.34 15.85
C VAL A 192 7.99 -7.73 17.32
N TYR A 193 6.80 -7.53 17.89
CA TYR A 193 6.43 -7.94 19.24
C TYR A 193 5.19 -8.82 19.20
N VAL A 194 5.00 -9.64 20.22
CA VAL A 194 3.80 -10.46 20.41
C VAL A 194 3.18 -10.13 21.76
N LYS A 195 1.85 -10.04 21.81
CA LYS A 195 1.11 -9.86 23.06
C LYS A 195 -0.16 -10.70 23.11
N ASN A 196 -0.60 -11.03 24.33
CA ASN A 196 -1.93 -11.55 24.56
C ASN A 196 -2.97 -10.43 24.39
N ILE A 197 -4.00 -10.67 23.58
CA ILE A 197 -4.99 -9.64 23.26
C ILE A 197 -5.89 -9.32 24.46
N ALA A 198 -6.23 -10.33 25.26
CA ALA A 198 -7.16 -10.16 26.38
C ALA A 198 -6.50 -9.47 27.58
N THR A 199 -5.25 -9.81 27.89
CA THR A 199 -4.52 -9.27 29.06
C THR A 199 -3.66 -8.05 28.72
N GLY A 200 -3.22 -7.93 27.45
CA GLY A 200 -2.24 -6.94 27.01
C GLY A 200 -0.80 -7.31 27.38
N GLU A 201 -0.57 -8.45 28.00
CA GLU A 201 0.76 -8.93 28.39
C GLU A 201 1.64 -9.20 27.19
N LEU A 202 2.86 -8.66 27.21
CA LEU A 202 3.87 -8.87 26.16
C LEU A 202 4.59 -10.19 26.39
N TYR A 203 4.81 -10.92 25.30
CA TYR A 203 5.74 -12.05 25.27
C TYR A 203 7.19 -11.54 25.24
N ALA A 204 8.13 -12.38 25.62
CA ALA A 204 9.55 -12.03 25.62
C ALA A 204 10.14 -11.94 24.20
N ASP A 205 9.45 -12.54 23.24
CA ASP A 205 9.89 -12.62 21.85
C ASP A 205 9.98 -11.23 21.22
N THR A 206 11.13 -10.94 20.62
CA THR A 206 11.42 -9.67 19.97
C THR A 206 12.21 -9.92 18.70
N LEU A 207 11.61 -9.67 17.52
CA LEU A 207 12.25 -9.88 16.22
C LEU A 207 12.67 -8.53 15.64
N THR A 208 13.96 -8.28 15.62
CA THR A 208 14.54 -7.00 15.15
C THR A 208 14.94 -7.03 13.69
N ASP A 209 15.17 -5.85 13.12
CA ASP A 209 15.67 -5.67 11.75
C ASP A 209 14.74 -6.28 10.69
N THR A 210 13.42 -6.19 10.90
CA THR A 210 12.44 -6.77 9.98
C THR A 210 11.89 -5.72 9.00
N THR A 211 11.20 -6.19 7.95
CA THR A 211 10.42 -5.32 7.06
C THR A 211 9.14 -4.81 7.69
N GLY A 212 8.75 -5.37 8.84
CA GLY A 212 7.50 -5.10 9.54
C GLY A 212 6.35 -6.05 9.18
N GLN A 213 6.45 -6.80 8.10
CA GLN A 213 5.45 -7.82 7.77
C GLN A 213 5.61 -9.06 8.66
N VAL A 214 4.49 -9.57 9.18
CA VAL A 214 4.45 -10.78 9.99
C VAL A 214 3.17 -11.57 9.73
N TYR A 215 3.31 -12.89 9.60
CA TYR A 215 2.21 -13.80 9.37
C TYR A 215 2.31 -15.05 10.25
N TRP A 216 1.18 -15.48 10.80
CA TRP A 216 1.07 -16.69 11.60
C TRP A 216 0.90 -17.93 10.72
N ALA A 217 1.61 -19.03 11.06
CA ALA A 217 1.15 -20.36 10.72
C ALA A 217 -0.13 -20.69 11.50
N ASN A 218 -0.81 -21.80 11.16
CA ASN A 218 -2.07 -22.15 11.77
C ASN A 218 -1.94 -22.91 13.12
N ASP A 219 -0.71 -23.11 13.58
CA ASP A 219 -0.37 -23.72 14.88
C ASP A 219 -0.44 -22.74 16.08
N ASN A 220 -0.66 -21.43 15.83
CA ASN A 220 -0.66 -20.35 16.82
C ASN A 220 0.69 -20.12 17.54
N GLN A 221 1.77 -20.70 17.05
CA GLN A 221 3.10 -20.63 17.65
C GLN A 221 4.17 -20.16 16.68
N THR A 222 3.98 -20.40 15.39
CA THR A 222 4.98 -20.11 14.37
C THR A 222 4.65 -18.82 13.64
N LEU A 223 5.66 -17.94 13.52
CA LEU A 223 5.62 -16.68 12.78
C LEU A 223 6.56 -16.72 11.58
N TYR A 224 6.12 -16.17 10.46
CA TYR A 224 6.97 -15.88 9.31
C TYR A 224 7.19 -14.37 9.19
N TYR A 225 8.45 -13.96 9.00
CA TYR A 225 8.83 -12.57 8.83
C TYR A 225 9.98 -12.43 7.83
N ILE A 226 10.20 -11.22 7.33
CA ILE A 226 11.31 -10.92 6.43
C ILE A 226 12.33 -10.08 7.18
N LYS A 227 13.58 -10.50 7.19
CA LYS A 227 14.71 -9.74 7.71
C LYS A 227 15.21 -8.75 6.67
N ARG A 228 15.52 -7.55 7.10
CA ARG A 228 16.00 -6.45 6.27
C ARG A 228 17.49 -6.24 6.45
N ASP A 229 18.22 -6.12 5.38
CA ASP A 229 19.60 -5.70 5.41
C ASP A 229 19.71 -4.24 5.91
N LYS A 230 20.56 -3.97 6.88
CA LYS A 230 20.67 -2.65 7.53
C LYS A 230 21.28 -1.57 6.63
N GLN A 231 22.06 -1.95 5.64
CA GLN A 231 22.77 -1.03 4.76
C GLN A 231 21.95 -0.73 3.51
N THR A 232 21.47 -1.76 2.82
CA THR A 232 20.68 -1.63 1.58
C THR A 232 19.21 -1.38 1.85
N LEU A 233 18.72 -1.76 3.03
CA LEU A 233 17.31 -1.81 3.44
C LEU A 233 16.47 -2.75 2.57
N LEU A 234 17.08 -3.67 1.84
CA LEU A 234 16.40 -4.70 1.10
C LEU A 234 15.98 -5.84 2.05
N GLY A 235 14.72 -6.26 1.95
CA GLY A 235 14.23 -7.46 2.61
C GLY A 235 14.26 -8.62 1.62
N SER A 236 15.14 -9.61 1.86
CA SER A 236 15.34 -10.74 0.96
C SER A 236 15.32 -12.10 1.66
N GLN A 237 15.43 -12.12 2.98
CA GLN A 237 15.50 -13.34 3.76
C GLN A 237 14.21 -13.55 4.56
N VAL A 238 13.50 -14.65 4.30
CA VAL A 238 12.31 -15.06 5.05
C VAL A 238 12.72 -16.05 6.13
N PHE A 239 12.39 -15.70 7.36
CA PHE A 239 12.63 -16.53 8.53
C PHE A 239 11.34 -17.09 9.11
N ARG A 240 11.47 -18.22 9.77
CA ARG A 240 10.46 -18.87 10.60
C ARG A 240 10.89 -18.78 12.05
N HIS A 241 10.05 -18.21 12.90
CA HIS A 241 10.24 -18.05 14.33
C HIS A 241 9.23 -18.87 15.11
N THR A 242 9.64 -19.58 16.14
CA THR A 242 8.75 -20.27 17.08
C THR A 242 8.67 -19.48 18.38
N LEU A 243 7.49 -19.14 18.86
CA LEU A 243 7.31 -18.40 20.10
C LEU A 243 8.04 -19.07 21.27
N GLY A 244 8.72 -18.25 22.07
CA GLY A 244 9.49 -18.69 23.23
C GLY A 244 10.92 -19.10 22.91
N THR A 245 11.38 -18.94 21.66
CA THR A 245 12.79 -19.15 21.28
C THR A 245 13.51 -17.81 21.03
N ASP A 246 14.83 -17.83 21.03
CA ASP A 246 15.61 -16.64 20.65
C ASP A 246 15.60 -16.44 19.12
N GLN A 247 15.55 -15.19 18.66
CA GLN A 247 15.62 -14.85 17.21
C GLN A 247 16.88 -15.43 16.53
N ALA A 248 17.96 -15.66 17.29
CA ALA A 248 19.19 -16.24 16.75
C ALA A 248 19.04 -17.71 16.34
N ASP A 249 18.02 -18.39 16.85
CA ASP A 249 17.71 -19.79 16.57
C ASP A 249 16.69 -19.93 15.41
N ASP A 250 16.22 -18.80 14.84
CA ASP A 250 15.24 -18.80 13.77
C ASP A 250 15.78 -19.42 12.49
N GLU A 251 14.94 -20.20 11.82
CA GLU A 251 15.27 -20.86 10.58
C GLU A 251 15.08 -19.95 9.36
N LEU A 252 16.13 -19.82 8.55
CA LEU A 252 16.04 -19.22 7.22
C LEU A 252 15.34 -20.20 6.29
N VAL A 253 14.10 -19.92 5.91
CA VAL A 253 13.28 -20.79 5.05
C VAL A 253 13.36 -20.43 3.57
N TYR A 254 13.67 -19.17 3.26
CA TYR A 254 13.84 -18.70 1.88
C TYR A 254 14.79 -17.50 1.82
N GLU A 255 15.60 -17.43 0.79
CA GLU A 255 16.44 -16.28 0.49
C GLU A 255 16.34 -15.92 -0.99
N GLU A 256 15.96 -14.67 -1.28
CA GLU A 256 16.08 -14.09 -2.61
C GLU A 256 17.49 -13.54 -2.81
N THR A 257 18.22 -14.14 -3.70
CA THR A 257 19.62 -13.78 -3.97
C THR A 257 19.80 -12.76 -5.08
N ASP A 258 18.78 -12.60 -5.95
CA ASP A 258 18.76 -11.53 -6.93
C ASP A 258 18.28 -10.23 -6.30
N THR A 259 19.20 -9.31 -6.10
CA THR A 259 18.95 -8.02 -5.45
C THR A 259 18.05 -7.06 -6.25
N THR A 260 17.65 -7.44 -7.46
CA THR A 260 16.67 -6.69 -8.26
C THR A 260 15.23 -6.96 -7.83
N PHE A 261 14.99 -8.07 -7.11
CA PHE A 261 13.67 -8.42 -6.63
C PHE A 261 13.32 -7.80 -5.26
N TYR A 262 12.08 -7.39 -5.13
CA TYR A 262 11.44 -7.10 -3.86
C TYR A 262 10.69 -8.33 -3.38
N THR A 263 10.88 -8.66 -2.11
CA THR A 263 10.22 -9.80 -1.46
C THR A 263 9.19 -9.31 -0.45
N SER A 264 8.00 -9.90 -0.45
CA SER A 264 6.94 -9.62 0.51
C SER A 264 6.19 -10.88 0.92
N LEU A 265 5.53 -10.84 2.08
CA LEU A 265 4.70 -11.94 2.56
C LEU A 265 3.22 -11.62 2.35
N GLY A 266 2.43 -12.68 2.16
CA GLY A 266 0.98 -12.68 2.11
C GLY A 266 0.42 -13.94 2.72
N LYS A 267 -0.91 -14.02 2.88
CA LYS A 267 -1.63 -15.23 3.28
C LYS A 267 -2.91 -15.33 2.51
N SER A 268 -3.26 -16.52 2.05
CA SER A 268 -4.53 -16.77 1.35
C SER A 268 -5.73 -16.41 2.22
N LYS A 269 -6.86 -16.04 1.61
CA LYS A 269 -8.08 -15.63 2.33
C LYS A 269 -8.66 -16.77 3.20
N ASP A 270 -8.48 -18.02 2.79
CA ASP A 270 -8.84 -19.20 3.57
C ASP A 270 -7.85 -19.52 4.70
N GLY A 271 -6.69 -18.83 4.70
CA GLY A 271 -5.65 -19.00 5.72
C GLY A 271 -4.78 -20.23 5.54
N GLU A 272 -4.92 -21.00 4.47
CA GLU A 272 -4.22 -22.28 4.31
C GLU A 272 -2.79 -22.15 3.77
N VAL A 273 -2.50 -21.04 3.05
CA VAL A 273 -1.20 -20.84 2.39
C VAL A 273 -0.61 -19.48 2.74
N ILE A 274 0.67 -19.47 3.11
CA ILE A 274 1.48 -18.26 3.19
C ILE A 274 2.21 -18.10 1.86
N PHE A 275 2.16 -16.90 1.29
CA PHE A 275 2.82 -16.53 0.04
C PHE A 275 4.10 -15.76 0.33
N ILE A 276 5.19 -16.13 -0.34
CA ILE A 276 6.35 -15.28 -0.51
C ILE A 276 6.25 -14.74 -1.94
N ASN A 277 5.95 -13.45 -2.07
CA ASN A 277 5.82 -12.81 -3.37
C ASN A 277 7.16 -12.18 -3.75
N HIS A 278 7.55 -12.35 -4.99
CA HIS A 278 8.75 -11.79 -5.60
C HIS A 278 8.35 -10.91 -6.77
N SER A 279 8.90 -9.72 -6.88
CA SER A 279 8.64 -8.85 -8.03
C SER A 279 9.79 -7.90 -8.30
N ASN A 280 10.05 -7.65 -9.55
CA ASN A 280 10.87 -6.55 -10.03
C ASN A 280 10.12 -5.77 -11.11
N THR A 281 10.80 -5.09 -12.02
CA THR A 281 10.17 -4.22 -13.03
C THR A 281 9.34 -4.99 -14.05
N ASP A 282 9.75 -6.19 -14.42
CA ASP A 282 9.23 -6.97 -15.57
C ASP A 282 9.03 -8.47 -15.29
N MET A 283 9.25 -8.89 -14.04
CA MET A 283 9.07 -10.28 -13.62
C MET A 283 8.37 -10.35 -12.26
N SER A 284 7.57 -11.38 -12.06
CA SER A 284 7.05 -11.73 -10.75
C SER A 284 7.05 -13.23 -10.51
N GLY A 285 6.98 -13.61 -9.25
CA GLY A 285 6.91 -14.99 -8.82
C GLY A 285 6.24 -15.13 -7.46
N VAL A 286 5.77 -16.31 -7.15
CA VAL A 286 5.21 -16.65 -5.85
C VAL A 286 5.77 -17.98 -5.38
N THR A 287 6.20 -18.03 -4.13
CA THR A 287 6.57 -19.25 -3.43
C THR A 287 5.55 -19.54 -2.34
N LEU A 288 5.12 -20.79 -2.23
CA LEU A 288 4.04 -21.24 -1.36
C LEU A 288 4.60 -21.92 -0.12
N ILE A 289 4.01 -21.65 1.04
CA ILE A 289 4.24 -22.35 2.31
C ILE A 289 2.88 -22.83 2.83
N ASP A 290 2.73 -24.13 3.11
CA ASP A 290 1.53 -24.66 3.77
C ASP A 290 1.43 -24.11 5.20
N ALA A 291 0.44 -23.26 5.46
CA ALA A 291 0.23 -22.65 6.76
C ALA A 291 -0.20 -23.63 7.86
N ASN A 292 -0.67 -24.83 7.49
CA ASN A 292 -1.08 -25.88 8.44
C ASN A 292 0.09 -26.78 8.88
N ASN A 293 1.24 -26.65 8.24
CA ASN A 293 2.44 -27.40 8.57
C ASN A 293 3.59 -26.44 8.86
N ALA A 294 3.91 -26.26 10.15
CA ALA A 294 5.00 -25.36 10.58
C ALA A 294 6.37 -25.77 10.00
N GLU A 295 6.58 -27.03 9.67
CA GLU A 295 7.80 -27.57 9.06
C GLU A 295 7.76 -27.61 7.52
N ALA A 296 6.75 -26.96 6.88
CA ALA A 296 6.61 -26.96 5.43
C ALA A 296 7.85 -26.32 4.75
N THR A 297 8.34 -26.99 3.73
CA THR A 297 9.35 -26.44 2.84
C THR A 297 8.70 -25.55 1.81
N PRO A 298 9.18 -24.30 1.61
CA PRO A 298 8.67 -23.42 0.56
C PRO A 298 8.80 -24.06 -0.83
N THR A 299 7.75 -23.95 -1.65
CA THR A 299 7.73 -24.48 -3.02
C THR A 299 7.30 -23.39 -4.00
N PRO A 300 7.99 -23.19 -5.15
CA PRO A 300 7.55 -22.23 -6.15
C PRO A 300 6.16 -22.59 -6.69
N PHE A 301 5.29 -21.60 -6.84
CA PHE A 301 4.03 -21.76 -7.56
C PHE A 301 4.29 -22.09 -9.03
N TYR A 302 5.10 -21.26 -9.67
CA TYR A 302 5.63 -21.44 -11.02
C TYR A 302 7.02 -20.79 -11.09
N PRO A 303 7.97 -21.31 -11.88
CA PRO A 303 9.27 -20.72 -12.05
C PRO A 303 9.20 -19.23 -12.50
N ILE A 304 10.10 -18.39 -11.99
CA ILE A 304 10.26 -17.02 -12.47
C ILE A 304 10.85 -17.08 -13.88
N GLU A 305 10.23 -16.40 -14.82
CA GLU A 305 10.65 -16.32 -16.22
C GLU A 305 10.80 -14.85 -16.62
N GLN A 306 11.75 -14.58 -17.53
CA GLN A 306 11.95 -13.24 -18.08
C GLN A 306 10.66 -12.73 -18.76
N ASP A 307 10.30 -11.46 -18.51
CA ASP A 307 9.12 -10.77 -19.05
C ASP A 307 7.78 -11.45 -18.67
N HIS A 308 7.77 -12.30 -17.63
CA HIS A 308 6.57 -12.94 -17.12
C HIS A 308 6.16 -12.38 -15.77
N GLU A 309 5.01 -11.72 -15.78
CA GLU A 309 4.37 -11.19 -14.60
C GLU A 309 3.08 -11.96 -14.29
N TYR A 310 2.90 -12.34 -13.02
CA TYR A 310 1.65 -12.93 -12.56
C TYR A 310 1.40 -12.67 -11.08
N SER A 311 0.13 -12.67 -10.71
CA SER A 311 -0.34 -12.73 -9.33
C SER A 311 -1.37 -13.83 -9.17
N ILE A 312 -1.54 -14.34 -7.95
CA ILE A 312 -2.43 -15.46 -7.67
C ILE A 312 -3.42 -15.17 -6.56
N GLU A 313 -4.61 -15.75 -6.64
CA GLU A 313 -5.55 -15.88 -5.54
C GLU A 313 -5.99 -17.34 -5.38
N LYS A 314 -5.93 -17.86 -4.15
CA LYS A 314 -6.40 -19.21 -3.83
C LYS A 314 -7.91 -19.20 -3.58
N HIS A 315 -8.62 -20.17 -4.17
CA HIS A 315 -10.04 -20.39 -3.95
C HIS A 315 -10.38 -21.89 -3.96
N GLY A 316 -10.65 -22.45 -2.80
CA GLY A 316 -10.80 -23.90 -2.63
C GLY A 316 -9.53 -24.64 -3.06
N ASP A 317 -9.69 -25.64 -3.92
CA ASP A 317 -8.59 -26.45 -4.44
C ASP A 317 -7.91 -25.83 -5.68
N ASP A 318 -8.27 -24.61 -6.06
CA ASP A 318 -7.80 -23.95 -7.26
C ASP A 318 -7.07 -22.63 -6.95
N TYR A 319 -6.25 -22.19 -7.89
CA TYR A 319 -5.71 -20.81 -7.96
C TYR A 319 -6.24 -20.10 -9.19
N TYR A 320 -6.62 -18.85 -9.02
CA TYR A 320 -6.84 -17.91 -10.12
C TYR A 320 -5.57 -17.08 -10.32
N VAL A 321 -5.13 -17.00 -11.57
CA VAL A 321 -3.84 -16.42 -11.94
C VAL A 321 -4.09 -15.28 -12.92
N LEU A 322 -3.80 -14.05 -12.52
CA LEU A 322 -3.71 -12.91 -13.42
C LEU A 322 -2.30 -12.91 -14.01
N THR A 323 -2.16 -13.02 -15.33
CA THR A 323 -0.86 -13.21 -15.98
C THR A 323 -0.78 -12.51 -17.33
N ASN A 324 0.43 -12.00 -17.67
CA ASN A 324 0.76 -11.50 -19.00
C ASN A 324 1.26 -12.60 -19.95
N TRP A 325 1.32 -13.86 -19.52
CA TRP A 325 1.76 -14.98 -20.38
C TRP A 325 0.94 -15.05 -21.66
N GLN A 326 1.56 -14.83 -22.83
CA GLN A 326 0.91 -14.71 -24.15
C GLN A 326 -0.27 -13.71 -24.16
N ALA A 327 -0.18 -12.62 -23.38
CA ALA A 327 -1.27 -11.70 -23.13
C ALA A 327 -0.74 -10.33 -22.69
N ASP A 328 -0.33 -9.46 -23.61
CA ASP A 328 0.26 -8.15 -23.29
C ASP A 328 -0.63 -7.30 -22.36
N ASN A 329 -1.96 -7.43 -22.46
CA ASN A 329 -2.94 -6.75 -21.61
C ASN A 329 -3.50 -7.65 -20.50
N TYR A 330 -2.79 -8.72 -20.17
CA TYR A 330 -3.14 -9.74 -19.18
C TYR A 330 -4.38 -10.57 -19.55
N ARG A 331 -4.49 -11.69 -18.92
CA ARG A 331 -5.64 -12.60 -18.90
C ARG A 331 -5.74 -13.28 -17.54
N ILE A 332 -6.87 -13.90 -17.25
CA ILE A 332 -7.06 -14.65 -16.02
C ILE A 332 -7.13 -16.14 -16.36
N MET A 333 -6.27 -16.90 -15.72
CA MET A 333 -6.19 -18.35 -15.82
C MET A 333 -6.66 -18.97 -14.50
N LYS A 334 -6.97 -20.27 -14.53
CA LYS A 334 -7.29 -21.08 -13.37
C LYS A 334 -6.46 -22.37 -13.43
N VAL A 335 -5.95 -22.82 -12.28
CA VAL A 335 -5.18 -24.07 -12.17
C VAL A 335 -5.44 -24.74 -10.82
N ALA A 336 -5.48 -26.08 -10.82
CA ALA A 336 -5.57 -26.86 -9.58
C ALA A 336 -4.28 -26.71 -8.74
N ALA A 337 -4.42 -26.73 -7.42
CA ALA A 337 -3.31 -26.49 -6.48
C ALA A 337 -2.16 -27.50 -6.61
N ASP A 338 -2.44 -28.73 -7.03
CA ASP A 338 -1.46 -29.79 -7.26
C ASP A 338 -0.76 -29.73 -8.62
N SER A 339 -1.18 -28.84 -9.51
CA SER A 339 -0.76 -28.79 -10.92
C SER A 339 -0.17 -27.43 -11.32
N THR A 340 0.15 -26.57 -10.34
CA THR A 340 0.55 -25.17 -10.58
C THR A 340 1.78 -25.04 -11.49
N GLN A 341 2.74 -25.98 -11.39
CA GLN A 341 3.99 -25.99 -12.16
C GLN A 341 3.83 -26.55 -13.59
N ASP A 342 2.70 -27.15 -13.90
CA ASP A 342 2.38 -27.61 -15.27
C ASP A 342 1.53 -26.54 -15.98
N ARG A 343 2.19 -25.71 -16.80
CA ARG A 343 1.47 -24.66 -17.53
C ARG A 343 0.41 -25.20 -18.50
N SER A 344 0.51 -26.44 -18.94
CA SER A 344 -0.52 -27.06 -19.78
C SER A 344 -1.83 -27.35 -19.03
N ALA A 345 -1.78 -27.38 -17.70
CA ALA A 345 -2.96 -27.52 -16.83
C ALA A 345 -3.68 -26.18 -16.57
N TRP A 346 -3.07 -25.03 -16.95
CA TRP A 346 -3.68 -23.73 -16.76
C TRP A 346 -4.81 -23.51 -17.77
N GLN A 347 -6.02 -23.33 -17.25
CA GLN A 347 -7.23 -23.14 -18.04
C GLN A 347 -7.60 -21.65 -18.12
N GLU A 348 -7.91 -21.17 -19.31
CA GLU A 348 -8.31 -19.77 -19.51
C GLU A 348 -9.72 -19.55 -18.96
N VAL A 349 -9.86 -18.51 -18.12
CA VAL A 349 -11.12 -18.07 -17.50
C VAL A 349 -11.59 -16.76 -18.09
N VAL A 350 -10.70 -15.77 -18.22
CA VAL A 350 -10.93 -14.52 -18.94
C VAL A 350 -9.84 -14.41 -20.00
N ALA A 351 -10.26 -14.43 -21.26
CA ALA A 351 -9.35 -14.41 -22.41
C ALA A 351 -8.64 -13.04 -22.54
N HIS A 352 -7.43 -13.09 -23.08
CA HIS A 352 -6.72 -11.87 -23.49
C HIS A 352 -7.54 -11.09 -24.53
N ASN A 353 -7.62 -9.78 -24.31
CA ASN A 353 -8.18 -8.84 -25.30
C ASN A 353 -7.19 -7.68 -25.46
N PRO A 354 -6.71 -7.37 -26.69
CA PRO A 354 -5.75 -6.29 -26.92
C PRO A 354 -6.30 -4.88 -26.58
N ASP A 355 -7.62 -4.73 -26.51
CA ASP A 355 -8.28 -3.46 -26.21
C ASP A 355 -8.62 -3.31 -24.70
N ILE A 356 -8.46 -4.37 -23.89
CA ILE A 356 -8.84 -4.39 -22.48
C ILE A 356 -7.64 -4.82 -21.63
N TYR A 357 -7.15 -3.91 -20.80
CA TYR A 357 -6.09 -4.17 -19.82
C TYR A 357 -6.69 -4.62 -18.49
N ILE A 358 -6.34 -5.81 -18.00
CA ILE A 358 -6.76 -6.34 -16.70
C ILE A 358 -5.65 -6.07 -15.69
N SER A 359 -5.96 -5.37 -14.57
CA SER A 359 -4.94 -4.91 -13.62
C SER A 359 -5.01 -5.51 -12.24
N SER A 360 -6.11 -6.11 -11.83
CA SER A 360 -6.25 -6.80 -10.55
C SER A 360 -7.48 -7.70 -10.54
N LEU A 361 -7.48 -8.68 -9.65
CA LEU A 361 -8.60 -9.57 -9.43
C LEU A 361 -8.88 -9.76 -7.93
N GLU A 362 -10.10 -10.19 -7.61
CA GLU A 362 -10.57 -10.64 -6.32
C GLU A 362 -11.47 -11.87 -6.52
N VAL A 363 -11.18 -12.96 -5.85
CA VAL A 363 -12.03 -14.13 -5.89
C VAL A 363 -12.90 -14.17 -4.64
N LEU A 364 -14.22 -14.24 -4.84
CA LEU A 364 -15.24 -14.36 -3.83
C LEU A 364 -15.83 -15.77 -3.87
N GLN A 365 -16.77 -16.08 -2.98
CA GLN A 365 -17.38 -17.41 -2.91
C GLN A 365 -17.91 -17.92 -4.26
N ASP A 366 -18.69 -17.10 -4.98
CA ASP A 366 -19.34 -17.49 -6.24
C ASP A 366 -18.96 -16.56 -7.43
N TYR A 367 -18.06 -15.59 -7.22
CA TYR A 367 -17.73 -14.60 -8.23
C TYR A 367 -16.22 -14.36 -8.31
N LEU A 368 -15.75 -14.17 -9.54
CA LEU A 368 -14.49 -13.52 -9.85
C LEU A 368 -14.77 -12.05 -10.17
N VAL A 369 -14.21 -11.13 -9.41
CA VAL A 369 -14.32 -9.71 -9.66
C VAL A 369 -12.95 -9.19 -10.11
N PHE A 370 -12.92 -8.42 -11.18
CA PHE A 370 -11.65 -7.90 -11.68
C PHE A 370 -11.78 -6.45 -12.17
N LYS A 371 -10.65 -5.77 -12.14
CA LYS A 371 -10.52 -4.40 -12.61
C LYS A 371 -9.95 -4.40 -14.02
N ALA A 372 -10.69 -3.80 -14.94
CA ALA A 372 -10.33 -3.68 -16.34
C ALA A 372 -10.28 -2.20 -16.77
N LYS A 373 -9.48 -1.91 -17.78
CA LYS A 373 -9.40 -0.58 -18.42
C LYS A 373 -9.59 -0.75 -19.91
N GLU A 374 -10.60 -0.09 -20.44
CA GLU A 374 -10.92 -0.10 -21.87
C GLU A 374 -11.11 1.34 -22.38
N ASN A 375 -10.51 1.70 -23.52
CA ASN A 375 -10.55 3.05 -24.06
C ASN A 375 -10.14 4.17 -23.07
N GLY A 376 -9.23 3.84 -22.12
CA GLY A 376 -8.82 4.77 -21.07
C GLY A 376 -9.73 4.81 -19.83
N TYR A 377 -10.90 4.16 -19.85
CA TYR A 377 -11.86 4.15 -18.76
C TYR A 377 -11.75 2.89 -17.91
N LEU A 378 -11.81 3.10 -16.60
CA LEU A 378 -11.84 2.01 -15.63
C LEU A 378 -13.22 1.33 -15.64
N ARG A 379 -13.22 0.00 -15.51
CA ARG A 379 -14.40 -0.82 -15.27
C ARG A 379 -14.13 -1.84 -14.16
N LEU A 380 -15.16 -2.12 -13.39
CA LEU A 380 -15.19 -3.23 -12.46
C LEU A 380 -16.13 -4.29 -13.03
N GLU A 381 -15.60 -5.48 -13.27
CA GLU A 381 -16.33 -6.59 -13.85
C GLU A 381 -16.50 -7.71 -12.83
N ALA A 382 -17.68 -8.31 -12.79
CA ALA A 382 -17.98 -9.47 -11.96
C ALA A 382 -18.44 -10.64 -12.83
N MET A 383 -17.71 -11.74 -12.76
CA MET A 383 -18.03 -12.99 -13.47
C MET A 383 -18.51 -14.04 -12.48
N SER A 384 -19.64 -14.66 -12.77
CA SER A 384 -20.15 -15.81 -12.01
C SER A 384 -19.25 -17.03 -12.24
N LEU A 385 -18.75 -17.63 -11.15
CA LEU A 385 -17.95 -18.87 -11.21
C LEU A 385 -18.78 -20.08 -11.59
N LYS A 386 -20.11 -19.97 -11.48
CA LYS A 386 -21.04 -21.07 -11.75
C LYS A 386 -21.32 -21.26 -13.25
N ASP A 387 -21.49 -20.17 -14.00
CA ASP A 387 -21.95 -20.21 -15.39
C ASP A 387 -21.15 -19.28 -16.33
N GLY A 388 -20.12 -18.61 -15.84
CA GLY A 388 -19.27 -17.72 -16.61
C GLY A 388 -19.95 -16.40 -17.05
N SER A 389 -21.17 -16.11 -16.59
CA SER A 389 -21.85 -14.88 -16.96
C SER A 389 -21.11 -13.65 -16.41
N LEU A 390 -20.84 -12.68 -17.28
CA LEU A 390 -20.12 -11.45 -16.97
C LEU A 390 -21.07 -10.26 -16.81
N ARG A 391 -20.81 -9.40 -15.82
CA ARG A 391 -21.56 -8.17 -15.55
C ARG A 391 -20.61 -7.07 -15.14
N THR A 392 -20.80 -5.88 -15.71
CA THR A 392 -20.15 -4.67 -15.23
C THR A 392 -20.80 -4.20 -13.93
N ILE A 393 -20.02 -3.89 -12.90
CA ILE A 393 -20.50 -3.27 -11.66
C ILE A 393 -20.81 -1.80 -11.98
N PRO A 394 -22.07 -1.34 -11.82
CA PRO A 394 -22.43 0.02 -12.16
C PRO A 394 -21.78 1.03 -11.21
N THR A 395 -21.39 2.18 -11.75
CA THR A 395 -20.82 3.32 -11.01
C THR A 395 -21.60 4.59 -11.33
N GLU A 396 -21.60 5.56 -10.42
CA GLU A 396 -22.33 6.81 -10.60
C GLU A 396 -21.66 7.71 -11.65
N ASP A 397 -20.33 7.81 -11.59
CA ASP A 397 -19.55 8.64 -12.51
C ASP A 397 -18.96 7.81 -13.66
N PRO A 398 -18.89 8.35 -14.87
CA PRO A 398 -18.26 7.67 -16.00
C PRO A 398 -16.72 7.65 -15.91
N ILE A 399 -16.14 8.61 -15.16
CA ILE A 399 -14.69 8.72 -14.92
C ILE A 399 -14.45 8.70 -13.42
N TYR A 400 -13.81 7.65 -12.97
CA TYR A 400 -13.54 7.39 -11.55
C TYR A 400 -12.26 6.62 -11.36
N THR A 401 -11.79 6.55 -10.13
CA THR A 401 -10.80 5.58 -9.66
C THR A 401 -11.45 4.59 -8.71
N ALA A 402 -11.07 3.34 -8.79
CA ALA A 402 -11.52 2.32 -7.85
C ALA A 402 -10.45 1.26 -7.65
N GLY A 403 -10.47 0.62 -6.49
CA GLY A 403 -9.60 -0.48 -6.15
C GLY A 403 -10.26 -1.40 -5.14
N PHE A 404 -9.75 -2.61 -5.01
CA PHE A 404 -10.19 -3.57 -4.01
C PHE A 404 -9.53 -3.27 -2.67
N THR A 405 -10.28 -3.37 -1.57
CA THR A 405 -9.77 -3.08 -0.23
C THR A 405 -10.51 -3.88 0.83
N GLY A 406 -9.78 -4.44 1.80
CA GLY A 406 -10.39 -5.13 2.95
C GLY A 406 -11.19 -6.41 2.63
N ASN A 407 -10.94 -7.03 1.47
CA ASN A 407 -11.57 -8.29 1.05
C ASN A 407 -10.80 -9.48 1.64
N THR A 408 -11.04 -9.77 2.91
CA THR A 408 -10.28 -10.74 3.71
C THR A 408 -11.00 -12.08 3.92
N GLN A 409 -12.19 -12.24 3.34
CA GLN A 409 -13.01 -13.45 3.48
C GLN A 409 -13.12 -14.18 2.14
N SER A 410 -12.97 -15.50 2.17
CA SER A 410 -13.19 -16.39 1.01
C SER A 410 -14.65 -16.84 0.86
N ASP A 411 -15.43 -16.80 1.95
CA ASP A 411 -16.78 -17.34 2.07
C ASP A 411 -17.89 -16.28 1.94
N THR A 412 -17.68 -15.26 1.12
CA THR A 412 -18.61 -14.15 0.93
C THR A 412 -18.78 -13.79 -0.54
N ASN A 413 -19.95 -13.25 -0.89
CA ASN A 413 -20.23 -12.62 -2.18
C ASN A 413 -20.26 -11.09 -2.09
N THR A 414 -19.79 -10.53 -0.97
CA THR A 414 -19.64 -9.08 -0.81
C THR A 414 -18.22 -8.68 -1.17
N VAL A 415 -18.07 -7.81 -2.15
CA VAL A 415 -16.81 -7.16 -2.49
C VAL A 415 -16.80 -5.75 -1.90
N ARG A 416 -15.68 -5.37 -1.29
CA ARG A 416 -15.42 -4.01 -0.87
C ARG A 416 -14.52 -3.34 -1.90
N ILE A 417 -14.93 -2.18 -2.33
CA ILE A 417 -14.17 -1.32 -3.24
C ILE A 417 -13.94 0.04 -2.59
N TYR A 418 -12.78 0.60 -2.83
CA TYR A 418 -12.52 2.02 -2.72
C TYR A 418 -13.00 2.68 -4.00
N TYR A 419 -13.70 3.80 -3.91
CA TYR A 419 -14.22 4.54 -5.05
C TYR A 419 -14.05 6.04 -4.82
N ALA A 420 -13.59 6.74 -5.82
CA ALA A 420 -13.55 8.20 -5.82
C ALA A 420 -13.65 8.76 -7.25
N SER A 421 -14.19 9.95 -7.39
CA SER A 421 -14.18 10.70 -8.64
C SER A 421 -13.80 12.17 -8.38
N LEU A 422 -13.81 13.00 -9.43
CA LEU A 422 -13.57 14.44 -9.26
C LEU A 422 -14.73 15.13 -8.51
N THR A 423 -15.88 14.50 -8.43
CA THR A 423 -17.10 15.02 -7.80
C THR A 423 -17.54 14.24 -6.57
N THR A 424 -17.00 13.04 -6.38
CA THR A 424 -17.33 12.15 -5.27
C THR A 424 -16.06 11.81 -4.49
N PRO A 425 -15.91 12.33 -3.25
CA PRO A 425 -14.79 11.95 -2.37
C PRO A 425 -14.87 10.48 -1.97
N PRO A 426 -13.75 9.88 -1.54
CA PRO A 426 -13.71 8.50 -1.10
C PRO A 426 -14.59 8.23 0.11
#